data_7dc3bc0654e7d7892a5cf8da31453ada
#
_entry.id   7dc3bc0654e7d7892a5cf8da31453ada
#
_cell.length_a   1.000
_cell.length_b   1.000
_cell.length_c   1.000
_cell.angle_alpha   90.00
_cell.angle_beta   90.00
_cell.angle_gamma   90.00
#
_symmetry.space_group_name_H-M   'P 1'
#
loop_
_entity.id
_entity.type
_entity.pdbx_description
1 polymer ?
#
loop_
_entity_poly.entity_id
_entity_poly.type
_entity_poly.pdbx_seq_one_letter_code
_entity_poly.pdbx_strand_id
1 'polypeptide(L)'
;MSPYENLPDTQWKKVTKKLVNEHPLSSDILIDTVLKAWNGILNTKIADELQIGRDIFPTPQILGNYLHELIPVFLEKKYPGQWTRDIEKKDKDLVCVANPYYSVEIKTSSNANNIYGNASYGQEDSASASSKTKGASQSLCKPSN
;
A
#
# COMPACT_ATOMS: atom_id res chain seq x y z
N MET A 1 13.60 -16.68 -5.46
CA MET A 1 12.76 -17.63 -6.23
C MET A 1 11.29 -17.29 -5.98
N SER A 2 10.52 -17.07 -7.04
CA SER A 2 9.10 -16.75 -6.93
C SER A 2 8.29 -18.02 -6.61
N PRO A 3 7.29 -17.97 -5.71
CA PRO A 3 6.43 -19.12 -5.42
C PRO A 3 5.57 -19.55 -6.64
N TYR A 4 5.54 -18.75 -7.69
CA TYR A 4 4.83 -19.02 -8.94
C TYR A 4 5.75 -19.50 -10.07
N GLU A 5 7.05 -19.54 -9.83
CA GLU A 5 8.04 -19.91 -10.82
C GLU A 5 7.81 -21.34 -11.35
N ASN A 6 7.87 -21.50 -12.67
CA ASN A 6 7.64 -22.77 -13.38
C ASN A 6 6.23 -23.39 -13.18
N LEU A 7 5.24 -22.62 -12.70
CA LEU A 7 3.87 -23.08 -12.58
C LEU A 7 2.98 -22.47 -13.68
N PRO A 8 2.07 -23.27 -14.26
CA PRO A 8 1.06 -22.72 -15.15
C PRO A 8 0.08 -21.83 -14.38
N ASP A 9 -0.43 -20.77 -15.03
CA ASP A 9 -1.36 -19.77 -14.47
C ASP A 9 -2.60 -20.40 -13.83
N THR A 10 -3.05 -21.55 -14.33
CA THR A 10 -4.17 -22.32 -13.74
C THR A 10 -3.93 -22.72 -12.28
N GLN A 11 -2.66 -22.82 -11.85
CA GLN A 11 -2.29 -23.16 -10.49
C GLN A 11 -2.04 -21.95 -9.58
N TRP A 12 -1.86 -20.75 -10.14
CA TRP A 12 -1.52 -19.55 -9.37
C TRP A 12 -2.56 -19.22 -8.29
N LYS A 13 -3.85 -19.38 -8.61
CA LYS A 13 -4.93 -19.16 -7.62
C LYS A 13 -4.78 -20.06 -6.39
N LYS A 14 -4.38 -21.31 -6.58
CA LYS A 14 -4.17 -22.27 -5.48
C LYS A 14 -2.97 -21.88 -4.63
N VAL A 15 -1.87 -21.48 -5.28
CA VAL A 15 -0.66 -21.00 -4.61
C VAL A 15 -0.95 -19.72 -3.82
N THR A 16 -1.61 -18.74 -4.43
CA THR A 16 -2.01 -17.50 -3.75
C THR A 16 -2.84 -17.80 -2.51
N LYS A 17 -3.85 -18.66 -2.61
CA LYS A 17 -4.70 -19.04 -1.47
C LYS A 17 -3.89 -19.68 -0.34
N LYS A 18 -2.93 -20.55 -0.68
CA LYS A 18 -2.02 -21.15 0.30
C LYS A 18 -1.19 -20.08 1.01
N LEU A 19 -0.54 -19.19 0.25
CA LEU A 19 0.28 -18.11 0.80
C LEU A 19 -0.51 -17.19 1.74
N VAL A 20 -1.74 -16.83 1.35
CA VAL A 20 -2.63 -16.02 2.20
C VAL A 20 -2.99 -16.74 3.49
N ASN A 21 -3.28 -18.05 3.42
CA ASN A 21 -3.64 -18.82 4.61
C ASN A 21 -2.45 -19.06 5.55
N GLU A 22 -1.23 -19.13 5.02
CA GLU A 22 0.01 -19.32 5.79
C GLU A 22 0.58 -18.01 6.34
N HIS A 23 0.06 -16.86 5.88
CA HIS A 23 0.54 -15.56 6.32
C HIS A 23 0.17 -15.31 7.79
N PRO A 24 1.14 -14.84 8.63
CA PRO A 24 0.90 -14.66 10.07
C PRO A 24 -0.11 -13.55 10.39
N LEU A 25 -0.39 -12.66 9.44
CA LEU A 25 -1.41 -11.63 9.56
C LEU A 25 -2.65 -12.07 8.77
N SER A 26 -3.72 -12.43 9.47
CA SER A 26 -4.95 -12.90 8.83
C SER A 26 -5.68 -11.80 8.05
N SER A 27 -6.45 -12.21 7.05
CA SER A 27 -7.28 -11.30 6.25
C SER A 27 -8.26 -10.49 7.11
N ASP A 28 -8.83 -11.10 8.14
CA ASP A 28 -9.79 -10.42 9.04
C ASP A 28 -9.12 -9.28 9.82
N ILE A 29 -7.92 -9.52 10.35
CA ILE A 29 -7.12 -8.48 11.03
C ILE A 29 -6.80 -7.33 10.08
N LEU A 30 -6.45 -7.64 8.84
CA LEU A 30 -6.18 -6.61 7.81
C LEU A 30 -7.43 -5.81 7.50
N ILE A 31 -8.55 -6.46 7.25
CA ILE A 31 -9.84 -5.81 6.95
C ILE A 31 -10.25 -4.89 8.11
N ASP A 32 -10.23 -5.37 9.35
CA ASP A 32 -10.57 -4.57 10.53
C ASP A 32 -9.65 -3.35 10.67
N THR A 33 -8.35 -3.53 10.41
CA THR A 33 -7.38 -2.44 10.49
C THR A 33 -7.60 -1.40 9.41
N VAL A 34 -7.87 -1.83 8.17
CA VAL A 34 -8.17 -0.93 7.05
C VAL A 34 -9.45 -0.14 7.32
N LEU A 35 -10.52 -0.81 7.78
CA LEU A 35 -11.78 -0.14 8.13
C LEU A 35 -11.60 0.85 9.29
N LYS A 36 -10.81 0.49 10.29
CA LYS A 36 -10.46 1.41 11.39
C LYS A 36 -9.72 2.64 10.87
N ALA A 37 -8.74 2.46 10.00
CA ALA A 37 -7.98 3.55 9.39
C ALA A 37 -8.89 4.45 8.53
N TRP A 38 -9.71 3.85 7.69
CA TRP A 38 -10.65 4.56 6.82
C TRP A 38 -11.66 5.39 7.62
N ASN A 39 -12.30 4.78 8.61
CA ASN A 39 -13.23 5.48 9.49
C ASN A 39 -12.54 6.58 10.29
N GLY A 40 -11.30 6.38 10.72
CA GLY A 40 -10.48 7.40 11.36
C GLY A 40 -10.26 8.62 10.46
N ILE A 41 -9.92 8.40 9.19
CA ILE A 41 -9.77 9.47 8.20
C ILE A 41 -11.08 10.26 8.06
N LEU A 42 -12.21 9.59 7.85
CA LEU A 42 -13.51 10.22 7.64
C LEU A 42 -14.06 10.93 8.89
N ASN A 43 -13.57 10.58 10.06
CA ASN A 43 -13.94 11.25 11.33
C ASN A 43 -12.94 12.35 11.72
N THR A 44 -11.87 12.55 10.94
CA THR A 44 -10.87 13.59 11.22
C THR A 44 -11.43 14.96 10.89
N LYS A 45 -11.24 15.90 11.81
CA LYS A 45 -11.58 17.31 11.64
C LYS A 45 -10.31 18.15 11.61
N ILE A 46 -10.12 18.91 10.56
CA ILE A 46 -9.04 19.89 10.49
C ILE A 46 -9.51 21.15 11.21
N ALA A 47 -8.68 21.65 12.11
CA ALA A 47 -8.97 22.81 12.98
C ALA A 47 -10.26 22.61 13.82
N ASP A 48 -10.60 21.35 14.18
CA ASP A 48 -11.82 20.96 14.88
C ASP A 48 -13.14 21.36 14.19
N GLU A 49 -13.07 21.78 12.94
CA GLU A 49 -14.18 22.38 12.18
C GLU A 49 -14.50 21.61 10.91
N LEU A 50 -13.51 21.38 10.04
CA LEU A 50 -13.70 20.84 8.69
C LEU A 50 -13.48 19.34 8.66
N GLN A 51 -14.58 18.57 8.59
CA GLN A 51 -14.52 17.12 8.55
C GLN A 51 -14.19 16.59 7.15
N ILE A 52 -13.23 15.65 7.09
CA ILE A 52 -12.89 14.93 5.85
C ILE A 52 -14.08 14.07 5.41
N GLY A 53 -14.44 14.16 4.14
CA GLY A 53 -15.57 13.43 3.54
C GLY A 53 -16.94 14.07 3.74
N ARG A 54 -17.01 15.18 4.49
CA ARG A 54 -18.23 15.99 4.64
C ARG A 54 -18.02 17.42 4.15
N ASP A 55 -16.99 18.10 4.66
CA ASP A 55 -16.73 19.53 4.39
C ASP A 55 -15.58 19.68 3.39
N ILE A 56 -14.64 18.75 3.40
CA ILE A 56 -13.50 18.71 2.48
C ILE A 56 -13.34 17.31 1.90
N PHE A 57 -12.90 17.25 0.63
CA PHE A 57 -12.79 16.01 -0.13
C PHE A 57 -11.36 15.88 -0.71
N PRO A 58 -10.40 15.35 0.08
CA PRO A 58 -9.05 15.13 -0.40
C PRO A 58 -9.02 14.22 -1.61
N THR A 59 -8.03 14.39 -2.48
CA THR A 59 -7.85 13.51 -3.63
C THR A 59 -7.62 12.05 -3.20
N PRO A 60 -7.93 11.05 -4.04
CA PRO A 60 -7.66 9.65 -3.75
C PRO A 60 -6.20 9.37 -3.38
N GLN A 61 -5.26 10.11 -3.96
CA GLN A 61 -3.84 9.99 -3.65
C GLN A 61 -3.54 10.38 -2.20
N ILE A 62 -4.13 11.47 -1.70
CA ILE A 62 -3.96 11.90 -0.30
C ILE A 62 -4.55 10.86 0.65
N LEU A 63 -5.76 10.38 0.35
CA LEU A 63 -6.41 9.33 1.14
C LEU A 63 -5.60 8.02 1.13
N GLY A 64 -5.05 7.65 -0.02
CA GLY A 64 -4.14 6.52 -0.14
C GLY A 64 -2.90 6.66 0.73
N ASN A 65 -2.27 7.84 0.72
CA ASN A 65 -1.10 8.13 1.57
C ASN A 65 -1.44 8.03 3.06
N TYR A 66 -2.61 8.50 3.50
CA TYR A 66 -3.06 8.30 4.88
C TYR A 66 -3.20 6.82 5.24
N LEU A 67 -3.74 5.98 4.34
CA LEU A 67 -3.85 4.55 4.59
C LEU A 67 -2.48 3.88 4.69
N HIS A 68 -1.52 4.25 3.86
CA HIS A 68 -0.13 3.76 3.92
C HIS A 68 0.53 4.05 5.27
N GLU A 69 0.22 5.20 5.87
CA GLU A 69 0.74 5.58 7.20
C GLU A 69 -0.03 4.91 8.35
N LEU A 70 -1.36 4.94 8.29
CA LEU A 70 -2.22 4.53 9.41
C LEU A 70 -2.26 3.02 9.62
N ILE A 71 -2.30 2.22 8.56
CA ILE A 71 -2.41 0.77 8.66
C ILE A 71 -1.20 0.19 9.40
N PRO A 72 0.06 0.49 9.01
CA PRO A 72 1.22 0.01 9.75
C PRO A 72 1.26 0.50 11.21
N VAL A 73 0.92 1.75 11.46
CA VAL A 73 0.87 2.31 12.83
C VAL A 73 -0.13 1.56 13.72
N PHE A 74 -1.32 1.26 13.20
CA PHE A 74 -2.31 0.52 13.97
C PHE A 74 -1.88 -0.92 14.24
N LEU A 75 -1.22 -1.58 13.29
CA LEU A 75 -0.71 -2.94 13.46
C LEU A 75 0.48 -2.98 14.42
N GLU A 76 1.39 -2.02 14.34
CA GLU A 76 2.50 -1.88 15.29
C GLU A 76 1.99 -1.68 16.73
N LYS A 77 0.98 -0.85 16.92
CA LYS A 77 0.36 -0.63 18.24
C LYS A 77 -0.40 -1.86 18.75
N LYS A 78 -1.04 -2.61 17.87
CA LYS A 78 -1.81 -3.80 18.21
C LYS A 78 -0.92 -5.00 18.53
N TYR A 79 0.21 -5.10 17.83
CA TYR A 79 1.15 -6.22 17.92
C TYR A 79 2.59 -5.71 18.08
N PRO A 80 2.91 -5.04 19.21
CA PRO A 80 4.23 -4.46 19.43
C PRO A 80 5.31 -5.52 19.38
N GLY A 81 6.41 -5.22 18.69
CA GLY A 81 7.55 -6.14 18.52
C GLY A 81 7.32 -7.26 17.49
N GLN A 82 6.13 -7.38 16.90
CA GLN A 82 5.84 -8.34 15.83
C GLN A 82 5.78 -7.65 14.46
N TRP A 83 5.16 -6.48 14.43
CA TRP A 83 5.01 -5.66 13.23
C TRP A 83 5.52 -4.25 13.50
N THR A 84 6.17 -3.66 12.50
CA THR A 84 6.62 -2.27 12.55
C THR A 84 6.46 -1.59 11.19
N ARG A 85 6.45 -0.28 11.21
CA ARG A 85 6.51 0.54 9.99
C ARG A 85 7.85 0.36 9.29
N ASP A 86 7.93 0.80 8.04
CA ASP A 86 9.19 0.97 7.34
C ASP A 86 10.12 1.93 8.13
N ILE A 87 11.37 1.54 8.24
CA ILE A 87 12.44 2.34 8.86
C ILE A 87 13.36 2.88 7.77
N GLU A 88 13.62 2.06 6.77
CA GLU A 88 14.49 2.40 5.65
C GLU A 88 13.69 2.41 4.32
N LYS A 89 14.14 3.23 3.36
CA LYS A 89 13.51 3.33 2.02
C LYS A 89 13.33 2.02 1.26
N LYS A 90 14.14 1.01 1.58
CA LYS A 90 14.08 -0.33 0.97
C LYS A 90 13.05 -1.24 1.63
N ASP A 91 12.57 -0.88 2.82
CA ASP A 91 11.61 -1.68 3.55
C ASP A 91 10.25 -1.67 2.86
N LYS A 92 9.45 -2.69 3.16
CA LYS A 92 8.03 -2.70 2.83
C LYS A 92 7.28 -1.77 3.77
N ASP A 93 6.10 -1.32 3.37
CA ASP A 93 5.27 -0.42 4.17
C ASP A 93 4.97 -0.99 5.57
N LEU A 94 4.85 -2.31 5.69
CA LEU A 94 4.69 -3.03 6.95
C LEU A 94 5.71 -4.16 7.04
N VAL A 95 6.58 -4.11 8.03
CA VAL A 95 7.67 -5.06 8.25
C VAL A 95 7.30 -6.10 9.30
N CYS A 96 7.44 -7.38 8.95
CA CYS A 96 7.37 -8.48 9.91
C CYS A 96 8.74 -8.64 10.59
N VAL A 97 8.79 -8.34 11.90
CA VAL A 97 10.05 -8.35 12.66
C VAL A 97 10.69 -9.75 12.74
N ALA A 98 9.85 -10.76 12.93
CA ALA A 98 10.33 -12.15 13.08
C ALA A 98 10.83 -12.74 11.76
N ASN A 99 10.23 -12.37 10.63
CA ASN A 99 10.59 -12.89 9.31
C ASN A 99 10.24 -11.87 8.22
N PRO A 100 11.23 -11.16 7.66
CA PRO A 100 11.01 -10.16 6.61
C PRO A 100 10.29 -10.69 5.36
N TYR A 101 10.30 -12.00 5.12
CA TYR A 101 9.56 -12.63 4.02
C TYR A 101 8.06 -12.32 4.05
N TYR A 102 7.49 -12.17 5.26
CA TYR A 102 6.08 -11.85 5.45
C TYR A 102 5.79 -10.35 5.49
N SER A 103 6.78 -9.51 5.23
CA SER A 103 6.55 -8.06 5.15
C SER A 103 5.63 -7.71 3.97
N VAL A 104 4.77 -6.71 4.18
CA VAL A 104 3.66 -6.39 3.28
C VAL A 104 3.87 -5.02 2.63
N GLU A 105 3.67 -4.97 1.32
CA GLU A 105 3.55 -3.74 0.55
C GLU A 105 2.08 -3.38 0.41
N ILE A 106 1.73 -2.14 0.72
CA ILE A 106 0.35 -1.65 0.64
C ILE A 106 0.16 -0.95 -0.71
N LYS A 107 -0.88 -1.31 -1.43
CA LYS A 107 -1.29 -0.63 -2.66
C LYS A 107 -2.74 -0.21 -2.54
N THR A 108 -3.00 1.04 -2.87
CA THR A 108 -4.34 1.62 -2.88
C THR A 108 -4.77 1.98 -4.29
N SER A 109 -6.05 1.82 -4.57
CA SER A 109 -6.64 2.18 -5.86
C SER A 109 -8.00 2.84 -5.62
N SER A 110 -8.26 3.92 -6.35
CA SER A 110 -9.59 4.55 -6.44
C SER A 110 -10.49 3.90 -7.50
N ASN A 111 -9.95 2.97 -8.29
CA ASN A 111 -10.71 2.25 -9.30
C ASN A 111 -11.32 0.98 -8.69
N ALA A 112 -12.63 0.81 -8.81
CA ALA A 112 -13.35 -0.33 -8.25
C ALA A 112 -12.98 -1.68 -8.91
N ASN A 113 -12.50 -1.66 -10.15
CA ASN A 113 -12.30 -2.87 -10.96
C ASN A 113 -10.83 -3.21 -11.21
N ASN A 114 -9.91 -2.24 -11.04
CA ASN A 114 -8.51 -2.41 -11.38
C ASN A 114 -7.58 -1.98 -10.25
N ILE A 115 -6.57 -2.80 -9.99
CA ILE A 115 -5.42 -2.45 -9.16
C ILE A 115 -4.22 -2.34 -10.09
N TYR A 116 -3.57 -1.18 -10.08
CA TYR A 116 -2.38 -0.94 -10.89
C TYR A 116 -1.13 -1.22 -10.05
N GLY A 117 -0.29 -2.14 -10.55
CA GLY A 117 1.04 -2.37 -9.99
C GLY A 117 2.03 -1.29 -10.45
N ASN A 118 3.15 -1.15 -9.74
CA ASN A 118 4.24 -0.31 -10.19
C ASN A 118 4.95 -0.96 -11.39
N ALA A 119 5.17 -0.21 -12.45
CA ALA A 119 5.92 -0.67 -13.63
C ALA A 119 7.37 -1.10 -13.31
N SER A 120 7.90 -0.70 -12.15
CA SER A 120 9.24 -1.07 -11.70
C SER A 120 9.42 -2.55 -11.35
N TYR A 121 8.35 -3.30 -11.11
CA TYR A 121 8.44 -4.75 -10.82
C TYR A 121 8.72 -5.63 -12.05
N GLY A 122 8.59 -5.08 -13.24
CA GLY A 122 8.90 -5.79 -14.50
C GLY A 122 10.25 -5.43 -15.10
N GLN A 123 11.05 -4.60 -14.43
CA GLN A 123 12.40 -4.26 -14.91
C GLN A 123 13.40 -5.20 -14.24
N GLU A 124 14.17 -5.92 -15.06
CA GLU A 124 15.36 -6.64 -14.60
C GLU A 124 16.28 -5.65 -13.87
N ASP A 125 16.89 -6.10 -12.76
CA ASP A 125 17.85 -5.33 -11.99
C ASP A 125 19.01 -4.93 -12.91
N SER A 126 18.88 -3.80 -13.58
CA SER A 126 19.99 -3.21 -14.31
C SER A 126 20.96 -2.63 -13.27
N ALA A 127 22.10 -3.28 -13.13
CA ALA A 127 23.21 -2.93 -12.27
C ALA A 127 23.88 -1.59 -12.64
N SER A 128 23.10 -0.59 -13.05
CA SER A 128 23.56 0.77 -13.29
C SER A 128 22.40 1.76 -13.26
N ALA A 129 21.90 2.05 -12.09
CA ALA A 129 20.98 3.17 -11.92
C ALA A 129 21.75 4.43 -11.52
N SER A 130 22.47 5.03 -12.44
CA SER A 130 22.83 6.43 -12.34
C SER A 130 21.61 7.26 -12.72
N SER A 131 21.20 8.15 -11.78
CA SER A 131 20.31 9.30 -11.96
C SER A 131 18.93 9.04 -12.59
N LYS A 132 17.95 8.74 -11.76
CA LYS A 132 16.55 8.98 -12.12
C LYS A 132 16.25 10.47 -12.02
N THR A 133 16.31 11.16 -13.13
CA THR A 133 15.70 12.49 -13.29
C THR A 133 14.19 12.31 -13.24
N LYS A 134 13.54 12.89 -12.23
CA LYS A 134 12.08 12.99 -12.19
C LYS A 134 11.64 13.93 -13.30
N GLY A 135 11.17 13.37 -14.41
CA GLY A 135 10.48 14.13 -15.43
C GLY A 135 9.09 14.52 -14.92
N ALA A 136 8.95 15.72 -14.42
CA ALA A 136 7.65 16.33 -14.18
C ALA A 136 7.10 16.77 -15.54
N SER A 137 6.21 16.00 -16.15
CA SER A 137 5.40 16.49 -17.25
C SER A 137 4.17 17.19 -16.69
N GLN A 138 4.30 18.49 -16.47
CA GLN A 138 3.15 19.38 -16.33
C GLN A 138 2.60 19.64 -17.73
N SER A 139 1.51 18.99 -18.10
CA SER A 139 0.70 19.45 -19.23
C SER A 139 -0.20 20.59 -18.76
N LEU A 140 0.23 21.80 -19.03
CA LEU A 140 -0.58 22.99 -18.91
C LEU A 140 -1.67 22.95 -19.97
N CYS A 141 -2.93 22.75 -19.59
CA CYS A 141 -4.07 23.11 -20.40
C CYS A 141 -4.14 24.63 -20.55
N LYS A 142 -3.91 25.14 -21.75
CA LYS A 142 -4.23 26.51 -22.12
C LYS A 142 -5.73 26.63 -22.35
N PRO A 143 -6.41 27.66 -21.84
CA PRO A 143 -7.77 27.95 -22.23
C PRO A 143 -7.78 28.52 -23.66
N SER A 144 -8.66 27.97 -24.49
CA SER A 144 -8.97 28.53 -25.81
C SER A 144 -9.89 29.73 -25.66
N ASN A 145 -9.55 30.80 -26.36
CA ASN A 145 -10.44 31.93 -26.61
C ASN A 145 -11.64 31.51 -27.44
#